data_aacde33f8588a4d1dc7b491d1a545cd1
#
_entry.id   aacde33f8588a4d1dc7b491d1a545cd1
#
_cell.length_a   1.000
_cell.length_b   1.000
_cell.length_c   1.000
_cell.angle_alpha   90.00
_cell.angle_beta   90.00
_cell.angle_gamma   90.00
#
_symmetry.space_group_name_H-M   'P 1'
#
loop_
_entity.id
_entity.type
_entity.pdbx_description
1 polymer ?
#
loop_
_entity_poly.entity_id
_entity_poly.type
_entity_poly.pdbx_seq_one_letter_code
_entity_poly.pdbx_strand_id
1 'polypeptide(L)'
;MDKPLALKLAPKSLKEVYGQSHLIGKDRVLTNMVKNKKIFSMILYGRPGIGKTSIANAIVNELGLRYRFLNATINNKKDLDIVIEEAKMYDEIVLVIDEIHRLNKDKQDILLPQLESGLITLIGLTTSNPYHSINPAIRSRCQLFELKDLESTDIVKALNMATKSEYLEGIKIDKEAINYIASLSGNDLRFAYNLLE
;
A
#
# COMPACT_ATOMS: atom_id res chain seq x y z
N MET A 1 -2.70 -9.56 -22.55
CA MET A 1 -1.40 -9.45 -21.85
C MET A 1 -1.56 -10.01 -20.45
N ASP A 2 -0.65 -10.87 -20.05
CA ASP A 2 -0.66 -11.41 -18.69
C ASP A 2 -0.26 -10.33 -17.69
N LYS A 3 -0.83 -10.37 -16.46
CA LYS A 3 -0.51 -9.39 -15.41
C LYS A 3 0.87 -9.70 -14.84
N PRO A 4 1.71 -8.69 -14.51
CA PRO A 4 2.98 -8.92 -13.84
C PRO A 4 2.84 -9.76 -12.56
N LEU A 5 3.82 -10.61 -12.28
CA LEU A 5 3.82 -11.50 -11.12
C LEU A 5 3.60 -10.74 -9.79
N ALA A 6 4.19 -9.58 -9.65
CA ALA A 6 3.99 -8.72 -8.48
C ALA A 6 2.53 -8.31 -8.24
N LEU A 7 1.71 -8.19 -9.29
CA LEU A 7 0.27 -7.91 -9.17
C LEU A 7 -0.55 -9.17 -8.89
N LYS A 8 -0.13 -10.32 -9.46
CA LYS A 8 -0.77 -11.61 -9.21
C LYS A 8 -0.59 -12.05 -7.76
N LEU A 9 0.58 -11.75 -7.17
CA LEU A 9 0.96 -12.08 -5.81
C LEU A 9 0.63 -10.96 -4.80
N ALA A 10 -0.20 -9.98 -5.18
CA ALA A 10 -0.60 -8.91 -4.26
C ALA A 10 -1.31 -9.49 -3.03
N PRO A 11 -0.89 -9.12 -1.80
CA PRO A 11 -1.44 -9.68 -0.58
C PRO A 11 -2.92 -9.28 -0.40
N LYS A 12 -3.72 -10.24 0.06
CA LYS A 12 -5.16 -10.06 0.37
C LYS A 12 -5.39 -9.77 1.85
N SER A 13 -4.41 -10.05 2.70
CA SER A 13 -4.45 -9.81 4.14
C SER A 13 -3.10 -9.33 4.67
N LEU A 14 -3.11 -8.70 5.86
CA LEU A 14 -1.87 -8.24 6.51
C LEU A 14 -0.89 -9.39 6.82
N LYS A 15 -1.40 -10.62 6.98
CA LYS A 15 -0.58 -11.82 7.22
C LYS A 15 0.28 -12.22 6.03
N GLU A 16 -0.10 -11.80 4.83
CA GLU A 16 0.60 -12.09 3.58
C GLU A 16 1.64 -11.02 3.24
N VAL A 17 1.69 -9.93 4.00
CA VAL A 17 2.66 -8.85 3.81
C VAL A 17 3.99 -9.25 4.46
N TYR A 18 5.08 -9.08 3.75
CA TYR A 18 6.42 -9.38 4.22
C TYR A 18 7.06 -8.17 4.92
N GLY A 19 7.87 -8.44 5.94
CA GLY A 19 8.50 -7.43 6.75
C GLY A 19 7.52 -6.62 7.60
N GLN A 20 7.88 -5.38 7.97
CA GLN A 20 7.02 -4.40 8.66
C GLN A 20 6.43 -4.89 9.99
N SER A 21 7.10 -5.80 10.69
CA SER A 21 6.62 -6.42 11.93
C SER A 21 6.28 -5.40 13.03
N HIS A 22 6.86 -4.20 12.99
CA HIS A 22 6.58 -3.10 13.91
C HIS A 22 5.19 -2.47 13.70
N LEU A 23 4.57 -2.64 12.51
CA LEU A 23 3.24 -2.13 12.17
C LEU A 23 2.18 -3.24 12.13
N ILE A 24 2.53 -4.40 11.56
CA ILE A 24 1.60 -5.50 11.23
C ILE A 24 1.84 -6.79 12.05
N GLY A 25 2.80 -6.77 12.98
CA GLY A 25 3.04 -7.89 13.91
C GLY A 25 1.88 -8.11 14.88
N LYS A 26 1.98 -9.16 15.69
CA LYS A 26 0.99 -9.45 16.74
C LYS A 26 0.84 -8.23 17.66
N ASP A 27 -0.42 -7.84 17.92
CA ASP A 27 -0.80 -6.71 18.78
C ASP A 27 -0.24 -5.34 18.34
N ARG A 28 0.15 -5.21 17.07
CA ARG A 28 0.59 -3.95 16.48
C ARG A 28 -0.58 -3.14 15.93
N VAL A 29 -0.31 -1.85 15.69
CA VAL A 29 -1.34 -0.85 15.42
C VAL A 29 -2.25 -1.21 14.23
N LEU A 30 -1.67 -1.61 13.09
CA LEU A 30 -2.48 -1.94 11.90
C LEU A 30 -3.20 -3.28 12.06
N THR A 31 -2.59 -4.26 12.71
CA THR A 31 -3.23 -5.53 13.04
C THR A 31 -4.42 -5.33 13.99
N ASN A 32 -4.25 -4.52 15.03
CA ASN A 32 -5.34 -4.21 15.95
C ASN A 32 -6.44 -3.38 15.29
N MET A 33 -6.11 -2.45 14.41
CA MET A 33 -7.06 -1.68 13.61
C MET A 33 -7.97 -2.61 12.80
N VAL A 34 -7.37 -3.54 12.04
CA VAL A 34 -8.11 -4.52 11.24
C VAL A 34 -8.91 -5.47 12.12
N LYS A 35 -8.32 -6.01 13.19
CA LYS A 35 -9.01 -6.90 14.14
C LYS A 35 -10.26 -6.26 14.76
N ASN A 36 -10.19 -4.97 15.07
CA ASN A 36 -11.31 -4.22 15.66
C ASN A 36 -12.27 -3.66 14.60
N LYS A 37 -12.07 -3.95 13.32
CA LYS A 37 -12.86 -3.43 12.20
C LYS A 37 -12.98 -1.89 12.21
N LYS A 38 -11.94 -1.22 12.62
CA LYS A 38 -11.86 0.25 12.66
C LYS A 38 -10.79 0.71 11.69
N ILE A 39 -11.10 1.73 10.90
CA ILE A 39 -10.15 2.37 10.00
C ILE A 39 -10.04 3.85 10.35
N PHE A 40 -8.88 4.43 10.12
CA PHE A 40 -8.60 5.84 10.28
C PHE A 40 -7.70 6.31 9.15
N SER A 41 -7.73 7.61 8.87
CA SER A 41 -6.87 8.18 7.84
C SER A 41 -5.40 8.06 8.22
N MET A 42 -4.58 7.61 7.27
CA MET A 42 -3.16 7.34 7.48
C MET A 42 -2.31 7.68 6.26
N ILE A 43 -1.03 7.89 6.49
CA ILE A 43 -0.01 8.03 5.44
C ILE A 43 1.08 6.99 5.69
N LEU A 44 1.27 6.10 4.71
CA LEU A 44 2.33 5.11 4.69
C LEU A 44 3.50 5.68 3.86
N TYR A 45 4.68 5.81 4.47
CA TYR A 45 5.82 6.39 3.78
C TYR A 45 7.09 5.55 3.93
N GLY A 46 8.00 5.68 2.96
CA GLY A 46 9.25 4.94 2.91
C GLY A 46 9.66 4.60 1.48
N ARG A 47 10.78 3.92 1.30
CA ARG A 47 11.38 3.62 -0.01
C ARG A 47 10.42 2.88 -0.97
N PRO A 48 10.66 2.92 -2.29
CA PRO A 48 9.93 2.08 -3.24
C PRO A 48 10.09 0.59 -2.93
N GLY A 49 9.11 -0.24 -3.31
CA GLY A 49 9.20 -1.70 -3.26
C GLY A 49 9.11 -2.35 -1.87
N ILE A 50 8.93 -1.59 -0.77
CA ILE A 50 8.94 -2.10 0.61
C ILE A 50 7.54 -2.49 1.16
N GLY A 51 6.48 -2.41 0.32
CA GLY A 51 5.16 -2.92 0.70
C GLY A 51 4.08 -1.89 1.04
N LYS A 52 4.24 -0.57 0.77
CA LYS A 52 3.21 0.45 1.04
C LYS A 52 1.86 0.10 0.40
N THR A 53 1.85 -0.12 -0.91
CA THR A 53 0.65 -0.51 -1.67
C THR A 53 0.10 -1.85 -1.22
N SER A 54 0.98 -2.79 -0.87
CA SER A 54 0.60 -4.11 -0.35
C SER A 54 -0.18 -4.00 0.97
N ILE A 55 0.30 -3.17 1.91
CA ILE A 55 -0.40 -2.92 3.18
C ILE A 55 -1.76 -2.26 2.93
N ALA A 56 -1.83 -1.22 2.07
CA ALA A 56 -3.08 -0.54 1.77
C ALA A 56 -4.11 -1.52 1.18
N ASN A 57 -3.71 -2.33 0.19
CA ASN A 57 -4.58 -3.35 -0.40
C ASN A 57 -5.02 -4.40 0.61
N ALA A 58 -4.11 -4.90 1.44
CA ALA A 58 -4.41 -5.87 2.48
C ALA A 58 -5.46 -5.32 3.47
N ILE A 59 -5.33 -4.07 3.91
CA ILE A 59 -6.27 -3.41 4.83
C ILE A 59 -7.68 -3.34 4.21
N VAL A 60 -7.80 -2.80 3.01
CA VAL A 60 -9.12 -2.58 2.39
C VAL A 60 -9.81 -3.90 2.04
N ASN A 61 -9.04 -4.91 1.59
CA ASN A 61 -9.56 -6.25 1.29
C ASN A 61 -9.98 -7.00 2.56
N GLU A 62 -9.14 -7.02 3.60
CA GLU A 62 -9.42 -7.75 4.85
C GLU A 62 -10.61 -7.16 5.61
N LEU A 63 -10.80 -5.84 5.53
CA LEU A 63 -11.95 -5.15 6.10
C LEU A 63 -13.21 -5.20 5.21
N GLY A 64 -13.09 -5.61 3.95
CA GLY A 64 -14.20 -5.63 2.99
C GLY A 64 -14.76 -4.23 2.69
N LEU A 65 -13.92 -3.20 2.76
CA LEU A 65 -14.33 -1.82 2.62
C LEU A 65 -14.51 -1.44 1.14
N ARG A 66 -15.45 -0.54 0.89
CA ARG A 66 -15.54 0.15 -0.40
C ARG A 66 -14.36 1.11 -0.54
N TYR A 67 -13.62 1.00 -1.62
CA TYR A 67 -12.46 1.87 -1.82
C TYR A 67 -12.28 2.28 -3.29
N ARG A 68 -11.53 3.37 -3.47
CA ARG A 68 -11.00 3.80 -4.77
C ARG A 68 -9.49 4.00 -4.65
N PHE A 69 -8.80 3.68 -5.73
CA PHE A 69 -7.36 3.87 -5.85
C PHE A 69 -7.09 4.96 -6.88
N LEU A 70 -6.43 6.03 -6.46
CA LEU A 70 -5.97 7.10 -7.33
C LEU A 70 -4.43 7.20 -7.26
N ASN A 71 -3.84 7.67 -8.34
CA ASN A 71 -2.43 8.06 -8.37
C ASN A 71 -2.34 9.56 -8.62
N ALA A 72 -1.71 10.29 -7.71
CA ALA A 72 -1.68 11.76 -7.74
C ALA A 72 -0.96 12.33 -8.97
N THR A 73 -0.13 11.53 -9.65
CA THR A 73 0.59 11.94 -10.88
C THR A 73 -0.24 11.80 -12.14
N ILE A 74 -1.24 10.92 -12.15
CA ILE A 74 -2.01 10.55 -13.34
C ILE A 74 -3.44 11.10 -13.25
N ASN A 75 -4.08 10.91 -12.10
CA ASN A 75 -5.48 11.28 -11.90
C ASN A 75 -5.65 12.80 -11.74
N ASN A 76 -6.71 13.31 -12.34
CA ASN A 76 -7.02 14.73 -12.34
C ASN A 76 -8.09 15.10 -11.30
N LYS A 77 -8.55 16.36 -11.30
CA LYS A 77 -9.58 16.84 -10.38
C LYS A 77 -10.91 16.10 -10.57
N LYS A 78 -11.30 15.81 -11.82
CA LYS A 78 -12.57 15.12 -12.12
C LYS A 78 -12.62 13.72 -11.52
N ASP A 79 -11.47 13.01 -11.50
CA ASP A 79 -11.39 11.69 -10.87
C ASP A 79 -11.67 11.78 -9.37
N LEU A 80 -11.16 12.84 -8.71
CA LEU A 80 -11.43 13.08 -7.30
C LEU A 80 -12.89 13.47 -7.05
N ASP A 81 -13.49 14.31 -7.90
CA ASP A 81 -14.89 14.69 -7.81
C ASP A 81 -15.80 13.45 -7.93
N ILE A 82 -15.49 12.50 -8.83
CA ILE A 82 -16.22 11.23 -8.96
C ILE A 82 -16.17 10.42 -7.65
N VAL A 83 -15.00 10.34 -7.03
CA VAL A 83 -14.85 9.62 -5.75
C VAL A 83 -15.67 10.30 -4.63
N ILE A 84 -15.70 11.63 -4.60
CA ILE A 84 -16.49 12.38 -3.62
C ILE A 84 -18.00 12.15 -3.82
N GLU A 85 -18.47 12.18 -5.06
CA GLU A 85 -19.89 11.88 -5.35
C GLU A 85 -20.23 10.43 -4.98
N GLU A 86 -19.34 9.48 -5.26
CA GLU A 86 -19.54 8.11 -4.83
C GLU A 86 -19.57 7.99 -3.29
N ALA A 87 -18.69 8.69 -2.60
CA ALA A 87 -18.70 8.72 -1.13
C ALA A 87 -20.01 9.23 -0.56
N LYS A 88 -20.58 10.28 -1.15
CA LYS A 88 -21.90 10.80 -0.77
C LYS A 88 -23.04 9.81 -0.98
N MET A 89 -22.94 8.95 -2.01
CA MET A 89 -23.96 7.93 -2.30
C MET A 89 -23.96 6.78 -1.30
N TYR A 90 -22.82 6.51 -0.66
CA TYR A 90 -22.61 5.34 0.21
C TYR A 90 -22.25 5.71 1.64
N ASP A 91 -22.32 6.99 2.00
CA ASP A 91 -22.03 7.59 3.31
C ASP A 91 -20.55 7.54 3.74
N GLU A 92 -19.73 6.69 3.12
CA GLU A 92 -18.29 6.65 3.34
C GLU A 92 -17.55 5.92 2.21
N ILE A 93 -16.29 6.26 2.01
CA ILE A 93 -15.37 5.54 1.13
C ILE A 93 -13.93 5.61 1.64
N VAL A 94 -13.16 4.57 1.41
CA VAL A 94 -11.69 4.61 1.59
C VAL A 94 -11.05 5.07 0.29
N LEU A 95 -10.30 6.14 0.36
CA LEU A 95 -9.53 6.66 -0.78
C LEU A 95 -8.05 6.36 -0.57
N VAL A 96 -7.51 5.47 -1.40
CA VAL A 96 -6.07 5.20 -1.46
C VAL A 96 -5.46 6.11 -2.51
N ILE A 97 -4.49 6.94 -2.13
CA ILE A 97 -3.78 7.84 -3.06
C ILE A 97 -2.31 7.48 -3.08
N ASP A 98 -1.86 6.96 -4.23
CA ASP A 98 -0.43 6.75 -4.47
C ASP A 98 0.25 8.07 -4.86
N GLU A 99 1.53 8.22 -4.47
CA GLU A 99 2.33 9.43 -4.66
C GLU A 99 1.63 10.70 -4.13
N ILE A 100 0.96 10.60 -2.98
CA ILE A 100 0.11 11.67 -2.41
C ILE A 100 0.84 13.02 -2.30
N HIS A 101 2.16 13.03 -2.18
CA HIS A 101 2.99 14.25 -2.16
C HIS A 101 2.93 15.05 -3.49
N ARG A 102 2.41 14.43 -4.57
CA ARG A 102 2.21 15.07 -5.87
C ARG A 102 0.84 15.77 -6.01
N LEU A 103 -0.03 15.67 -5.00
CA LEU A 103 -1.28 16.42 -5.01
C LEU A 103 -0.98 17.92 -5.00
N ASN A 104 -1.50 18.64 -6.01
CA ASN A 104 -1.46 20.10 -6.02
C ASN A 104 -2.44 20.70 -4.99
N LYS A 105 -2.29 21.99 -4.73
CA LYS A 105 -3.10 22.71 -3.71
C LYS A 105 -4.59 22.56 -3.94
N ASP A 106 -5.06 22.72 -5.19
CA ASP A 106 -6.49 22.66 -5.51
C ASP A 106 -7.12 21.30 -5.16
N LYS A 107 -6.40 20.19 -5.44
CA LYS A 107 -6.87 18.84 -5.08
C LYS A 107 -6.86 18.64 -3.57
N GLN A 108 -5.88 19.22 -2.87
CA GLN A 108 -5.79 19.15 -1.42
C GLN A 108 -6.94 19.92 -0.76
N ASP A 109 -7.27 21.12 -1.27
CA ASP A 109 -8.36 21.97 -0.76
C ASP A 109 -9.73 21.29 -0.94
N ILE A 110 -9.92 20.51 -2.00
CA ILE A 110 -11.13 19.72 -2.23
C ILE A 110 -11.21 18.51 -1.28
N LEU A 111 -10.09 17.88 -0.99
CA LEU A 111 -10.03 16.68 -0.15
C LEU A 111 -10.24 16.98 1.34
N LEU A 112 -9.74 18.12 1.82
CA LEU A 112 -9.76 18.47 3.24
C LEU A 112 -11.15 18.43 3.89
N PRO A 113 -12.22 19.06 3.34
CA PRO A 113 -13.55 18.99 3.93
C PRO A 113 -14.10 17.55 4.04
N GLN A 114 -13.71 16.68 3.10
CA GLN A 114 -14.16 15.29 3.07
C GLN A 114 -13.48 14.43 4.15
N LEU A 115 -12.23 14.76 4.48
CA LEU A 115 -11.52 14.14 5.61
C LEU A 115 -12.08 14.64 6.95
N GLU A 116 -12.43 15.91 7.03
CA GLU A 116 -13.00 16.53 8.25
C GLU A 116 -14.38 15.97 8.58
N SER A 117 -15.21 15.76 7.58
CA SER A 117 -16.55 15.19 7.74
C SER A 117 -16.55 13.68 7.99
N GLY A 118 -15.43 13.00 7.74
CA GLY A 118 -15.34 11.54 7.78
C GLY A 118 -15.94 10.84 6.55
N LEU A 119 -16.38 11.62 5.53
CA LEU A 119 -16.92 11.07 4.28
C LEU A 119 -15.86 10.26 3.51
N ILE A 120 -14.60 10.68 3.60
CA ILE A 120 -13.45 9.97 3.04
C ILE A 120 -12.48 9.60 4.15
N THR A 121 -12.14 8.32 4.24
CA THR A 121 -10.98 7.84 4.99
C THR A 121 -9.80 7.69 4.04
N LEU A 122 -8.70 8.39 4.30
CA LEU A 122 -7.54 8.47 3.42
C LEU A 122 -6.47 7.43 3.79
N ILE A 123 -5.96 6.69 2.81
CA ILE A 123 -4.69 5.98 2.90
C ILE A 123 -3.74 6.60 1.87
N GLY A 124 -2.89 7.50 2.31
CA GLY A 124 -1.88 8.13 1.47
C GLY A 124 -0.60 7.27 1.40
N LEU A 125 -0.05 7.11 0.20
CA LEU A 125 1.22 6.40 -0.01
C LEU A 125 2.24 7.40 -0.57
N THR A 126 3.46 7.39 -0.06
CA THR A 126 4.52 8.29 -0.54
C THR A 126 5.91 7.71 -0.32
N THR A 127 6.82 8.05 -1.22
CA THR A 127 8.25 7.78 -1.07
C THR A 127 8.99 8.94 -0.38
N SER A 128 8.34 10.09 -0.26
CA SER A 128 8.91 11.30 0.35
C SER A 128 8.56 11.40 1.83
N ASN A 129 9.40 12.11 2.59
CA ASN A 129 9.09 12.39 3.99
C ASN A 129 7.83 13.27 4.09
N PRO A 130 6.75 12.81 4.74
CA PRO A 130 5.48 13.52 4.77
C PRO A 130 5.54 14.87 5.52
N TYR A 131 6.49 15.04 6.42
CA TYR A 131 6.65 16.31 7.15
C TYR A 131 7.03 17.48 6.24
N HIS A 132 7.70 17.21 5.12
CA HIS A 132 8.15 18.22 4.17
C HIS A 132 7.34 18.25 2.88
N SER A 133 6.67 17.16 2.54
CA SER A 133 6.08 16.95 1.22
C SER A 133 4.55 16.97 1.20
N ILE A 134 3.89 16.92 2.36
CA ILE A 134 2.43 16.87 2.46
C ILE A 134 1.93 18.09 3.24
N ASN A 135 0.83 18.69 2.74
CA ASN A 135 0.18 19.81 3.39
C ASN A 135 -0.08 19.51 4.88
N PRO A 136 0.35 20.40 5.80
CA PRO A 136 0.12 20.24 7.23
C PRO A 136 -1.34 19.97 7.61
N ALA A 137 -2.30 20.54 6.88
CA ALA A 137 -3.72 20.34 7.14
C ALA A 137 -4.18 18.90 6.85
N ILE A 138 -3.69 18.26 5.78
CA ILE A 138 -3.94 16.83 5.52
C ILE A 138 -3.20 15.98 6.54
N ARG A 139 -1.92 16.30 6.76
CA ARG A 139 -1.06 15.54 7.67
C ARG A 139 -1.61 15.50 9.10
N SER A 140 -2.16 16.61 9.60
CA SER A 140 -2.74 16.68 10.96
C SER A 140 -3.98 15.80 11.16
N ARG A 141 -4.60 15.35 10.07
CA ARG A 141 -5.79 14.46 10.07
C ARG A 141 -5.43 12.99 9.81
N CYS A 142 -4.16 12.69 9.63
CA CYS A 142 -3.67 11.35 9.32
C CYS A 142 -2.68 10.86 10.36
N GLN A 143 -2.68 9.58 10.66
CA GLN A 143 -1.58 8.94 11.36
C GLN A 143 -0.46 8.63 10.37
N LEU A 144 0.79 8.88 10.79
CA LEU A 144 1.95 8.68 9.93
C LEU A 144 2.66 7.39 10.30
N PHE A 145 2.86 6.51 9.34
CA PHE A 145 3.55 5.24 9.52
C PHE A 145 4.74 5.12 8.59
N GLU A 146 5.92 5.05 9.17
CA GLU A 146 7.14 4.77 8.45
C GLU A 146 7.28 3.26 8.20
N LEU A 147 7.45 2.89 6.94
CA LEU A 147 7.84 1.54 6.57
C LEU A 147 9.36 1.45 6.54
N LYS A 148 9.88 0.39 7.11
CA LYS A 148 11.31 0.08 7.11
C LYS A 148 11.69 -0.66 5.84
N ASP A 149 12.96 -0.59 5.48
CA ASP A 149 13.50 -1.42 4.40
C ASP A 149 13.27 -2.90 4.73
N LEU A 150 12.98 -3.68 3.69
CA LEU A 150 12.87 -5.14 3.83
C LEU A 150 14.26 -5.74 4.08
N GLU A 151 14.30 -6.78 4.88
CA GLU A 151 15.50 -7.57 5.03
C GLU A 151 15.61 -8.60 3.91
N SER A 152 16.84 -9.02 3.57
CA SER A 152 17.06 -10.09 2.59
C SER A 152 16.27 -11.36 2.93
N THR A 153 16.11 -11.66 4.21
CA THR A 153 15.29 -12.78 4.70
C THR A 153 13.82 -12.66 4.34
N ASP A 154 13.26 -11.44 4.30
CA ASP A 154 11.88 -11.19 3.91
C ASP A 154 11.70 -11.41 2.41
N ILE A 155 12.65 -10.93 1.60
CA ILE A 155 12.67 -11.16 0.15
C ILE A 155 12.74 -12.65 -0.16
N VAL A 156 13.67 -13.40 0.49
CA VAL A 156 13.79 -14.84 0.31
C VAL A 156 12.50 -15.57 0.67
N LYS A 157 11.84 -15.20 1.78
CA LYS A 157 10.53 -15.78 2.14
C LYS A 157 9.49 -15.51 1.07
N ALA A 158 9.40 -14.27 0.57
CA ALA A 158 8.46 -13.89 -0.46
C ALA A 158 8.68 -14.67 -1.77
N LEU A 159 9.93 -14.78 -2.22
CA LEU A 159 10.29 -15.54 -3.41
C LEU A 159 9.96 -17.02 -3.25
N ASN A 160 10.28 -17.64 -2.11
CA ASN A 160 9.93 -19.04 -1.83
C ASN A 160 8.41 -19.29 -1.78
N MET A 161 7.62 -18.31 -1.39
CA MET A 161 6.17 -18.42 -1.48
C MET A 161 5.67 -18.25 -2.90
N ALA A 162 6.28 -17.34 -3.67
CA ALA A 162 5.96 -17.13 -5.08
C ALA A 162 6.18 -18.42 -5.92
N THR A 163 7.28 -19.17 -5.68
CA THR A 163 7.56 -20.42 -6.39
C THR A 163 6.55 -21.54 -6.10
N LYS A 164 5.76 -21.41 -5.03
CA LYS A 164 4.69 -22.36 -4.68
C LYS A 164 3.32 -21.92 -5.19
N SER A 165 3.24 -20.75 -5.82
CA SER A 165 1.99 -20.26 -6.37
C SER A 165 1.62 -20.95 -7.68
N GLU A 166 0.32 -20.96 -7.99
CA GLU A 166 -0.19 -21.46 -9.27
C GLU A 166 0.44 -20.77 -10.51
N TYR A 167 0.94 -19.54 -10.32
CA TYR A 167 1.55 -18.75 -11.40
C TYR A 167 2.92 -19.22 -11.85
N LEU A 168 3.59 -20.02 -11.02
CA LEU A 168 4.91 -20.61 -11.29
C LEU A 168 4.88 -22.14 -11.19
N GLU A 169 3.70 -22.74 -11.35
CA GLU A 169 3.52 -24.20 -11.30
C GLU A 169 4.40 -24.89 -12.35
N GLY A 170 5.10 -25.93 -11.95
CA GLY A 170 6.02 -26.69 -12.82
C GLY A 170 7.41 -26.10 -12.98
N ILE A 171 7.67 -24.88 -12.48
CA ILE A 171 9.00 -24.27 -12.50
C ILE A 171 9.76 -24.66 -11.22
N LYS A 172 10.92 -25.28 -11.41
CA LYS A 172 11.83 -25.61 -10.30
C LYS A 172 12.93 -24.56 -10.22
N ILE A 173 12.98 -23.85 -9.10
CA ILE A 173 13.99 -22.85 -8.80
C ILE A 173 14.76 -23.32 -7.58
N ASP A 174 16.08 -23.40 -7.68
CA ASP A 174 16.92 -23.81 -6.57
C ASP A 174 17.13 -22.70 -5.54
N LYS A 175 17.61 -23.08 -4.37
CA LYS A 175 17.83 -22.15 -3.26
C LYS A 175 18.91 -21.12 -3.57
N GLU A 176 19.89 -21.45 -4.39
CA GLU A 176 20.99 -20.55 -4.76
C GLU A 176 20.46 -19.45 -5.66
N ALA A 177 19.63 -19.79 -6.65
CA ALA A 177 18.97 -18.82 -7.51
C ALA A 177 18.06 -17.86 -6.72
N ILE A 178 17.28 -18.37 -5.76
CA ILE A 178 16.44 -17.53 -4.88
C ILE A 178 17.31 -16.54 -4.08
N ASN A 179 18.40 -17.01 -3.48
CA ASN A 179 19.30 -16.15 -2.72
C ASN A 179 19.99 -15.11 -3.62
N TYR A 180 20.34 -15.49 -4.85
CA TYR A 180 20.96 -14.59 -5.81
C TYR A 180 19.98 -13.48 -6.25
N ILE A 181 18.74 -13.83 -6.60
CA ILE A 181 17.68 -12.86 -6.90
C ILE A 181 17.47 -11.91 -5.72
N ALA A 182 17.37 -12.44 -4.50
CA ALA A 182 17.22 -11.62 -3.30
C ALA A 182 18.38 -10.63 -3.12
N SER A 183 19.62 -11.05 -3.38
CA SER A 183 20.80 -10.18 -3.29
C SER A 183 20.80 -9.05 -4.33
N LEU A 184 20.33 -9.34 -5.55
CA LEU A 184 20.25 -8.36 -6.64
C LEU A 184 19.10 -7.37 -6.47
N SER A 185 18.07 -7.71 -5.72
CA SER A 185 16.84 -6.91 -5.61
C SER A 185 17.02 -5.58 -4.89
N GLY A 186 18.12 -5.37 -4.16
CA GLY A 186 18.34 -4.15 -3.39
C GLY A 186 17.26 -3.89 -2.33
N ASN A 187 16.68 -4.95 -1.78
CA ASN A 187 15.56 -4.92 -0.83
C ASN A 187 14.22 -4.38 -1.40
N ASP A 188 14.11 -4.34 -2.73
CA ASP A 188 12.87 -4.04 -3.45
C ASP A 188 12.16 -5.34 -3.86
N LEU A 189 11.04 -5.66 -3.20
CA LEU A 189 10.30 -6.89 -3.46
C LEU A 189 9.64 -6.91 -4.86
N ARG A 190 9.24 -5.75 -5.38
CA ARG A 190 8.67 -5.66 -6.74
C ARG A 190 9.73 -6.02 -7.77
N PHE A 191 10.95 -5.49 -7.58
CA PHE A 191 12.07 -5.82 -8.46
C PHE A 191 12.48 -7.29 -8.33
N ALA A 192 12.46 -7.84 -7.10
CA ALA A 192 12.70 -9.27 -6.89
C ALA A 192 11.71 -10.16 -7.67
N TYR A 193 10.43 -9.82 -7.67
CA TYR A 193 9.42 -10.54 -8.46
C TYR A 193 9.61 -10.40 -9.97
N ASN A 194 10.03 -9.23 -10.46
CA ASN A 194 10.35 -9.04 -11.87
C ASN A 194 11.58 -9.86 -12.31
N LEU A 195 12.56 -10.06 -11.41
CA LEU A 195 13.72 -10.93 -11.69
C LEU A 195 13.34 -12.43 -11.66
N LEU A 196 12.28 -12.78 -10.95
CA LEU A 196 11.76 -14.13 -10.84
C LEU A 196 10.89 -14.53 -12.04
N GLU A 197 10.20 -13.57 -12.66
CA GLU A 197 9.30 -13.71 -13.81
C GLU A 197 10.09 -13.95 -15.12
#